data_7c1484feca0869901c46100e48d32382
#
_entry.id   7c1484feca0869901c46100e48d32382
#
_cell.length_a   1.000
_cell.length_b   1.000
_cell.length_c   1.000
_cell.angle_alpha   90.00
_cell.angle_beta   90.00
_cell.angle_gamma   90.00
#
_symmetry.space_group_name_H-M   'P 1'
#
loop_
_entity.id
_entity.type
_entity.pdbx_description
1 polymer ?
#
loop_
_entity_poly.entity_id
_entity_poly.type
_entity_poly.pdbx_seq_one_letter_code
_entity_poly.pdbx_strand_id
1 'polypeptide(L)'
;MDFDFSETEVQRYARHILLREVGGTGQAKLKAAKVLIVGAGGLGSPLAMYLAAAGVGTIGIVDADTLELSNLQRQIAHTTARVGALKVESAAQAMNEINPLVDVQIFPVRLAADNVRGLIENFDIICDGTDNFETRFLLADACVAASRTLISAAVLRFEGQLSTFKPHADLNGPCYRCLYPEPPPPGLVPSCSEAGVLGAVTGVMGTLQATEVLKEIIGIGQTLSGRLLIWDALAMQFRVVRLKRDPHCKVCH
;
A
#
# COMPACT_ATOMS: atom_id res chain seq x y z
N MET A 1 8.43 -3.57 -30.19
CA MET A 1 7.38 -4.17 -29.38
C MET A 1 6.16 -3.31 -29.57
N ASP A 2 5.10 -3.84 -30.18
CA ASP A 2 3.82 -3.14 -30.21
C ASP A 2 3.22 -3.24 -28.80
N PHE A 3 3.11 -2.09 -28.13
CA PHE A 3 2.38 -2.00 -26.88
C PHE A 3 0.91 -1.80 -27.25
N ASP A 4 0.03 -2.64 -26.71
CA ASP A 4 -1.42 -2.55 -26.91
C ASP A 4 -2.00 -1.42 -26.04
N PHE A 5 -1.69 -0.17 -26.44
CA PHE A 5 -2.25 1.04 -25.85
C PHE A 5 -3.17 1.75 -26.83
N SER A 6 -4.36 2.12 -26.38
CA SER A 6 -5.21 3.05 -27.11
C SER A 6 -4.61 4.46 -27.13
N GLU A 7 -5.04 5.30 -28.07
CA GLU A 7 -4.64 6.72 -28.11
C GLU A 7 -4.94 7.45 -26.80
N THR A 8 -6.06 7.13 -26.16
CA THR A 8 -6.45 7.69 -24.87
C THR A 8 -5.46 7.29 -23.76
N GLU A 9 -5.00 6.05 -23.75
CA GLU A 9 -3.99 5.57 -22.78
C GLU A 9 -2.64 6.26 -23.02
N VAL A 10 -2.21 6.39 -24.27
CA VAL A 10 -0.98 7.09 -24.62
C VAL A 10 -1.04 8.54 -24.14
N GLN A 11 -2.14 9.23 -24.37
CA GLN A 11 -2.37 10.59 -23.87
C GLN A 11 -2.34 10.67 -22.36
N ARG A 12 -3.05 9.75 -21.68
CA ARG A 12 -3.17 9.72 -20.21
C ARG A 12 -1.82 9.50 -19.55
N TYR A 13 -1.04 8.57 -20.06
CA TYR A 13 0.23 8.15 -19.45
C TYR A 13 1.46 8.78 -20.12
N ALA A 14 1.29 9.78 -20.99
CA ALA A 14 2.38 10.41 -21.73
C ALA A 14 3.55 10.85 -20.84
N ARG A 15 3.26 11.41 -19.66
CA ARG A 15 4.29 11.88 -18.72
C ARG A 15 5.09 10.73 -18.08
N HIS A 16 4.49 9.56 -17.90
CA HIS A 16 5.20 8.34 -17.49
C HIS A 16 6.05 7.78 -18.64
N ILE A 17 5.46 7.68 -19.83
CA ILE A 17 6.12 7.10 -21.02
C ILE A 17 7.36 7.91 -21.42
N LEU A 18 7.38 9.23 -21.18
CA LEU A 18 8.54 10.09 -21.43
C LEU A 18 9.69 9.85 -20.46
N LEU A 19 9.47 9.27 -19.29
CA LEU A 19 10.54 8.92 -18.36
C LEU A 19 11.32 7.74 -18.92
N ARG A 20 12.63 7.90 -19.11
CA ARG A 20 13.51 6.87 -19.69
C ARG A 20 13.44 5.53 -18.93
N GLU A 21 13.33 5.62 -17.61
CA GLU A 21 13.27 4.45 -16.71
C GLU A 21 11.91 3.73 -16.77
N VAL A 22 10.86 4.41 -17.19
CA VAL A 22 9.50 3.83 -17.31
C VAL A 22 9.23 3.40 -18.75
N GLY A 23 9.18 4.35 -19.67
CA GLY A 23 8.89 4.09 -21.08
C GLY A 23 7.54 3.38 -21.31
N GLY A 24 7.31 2.95 -22.53
CA GLY A 24 6.14 2.12 -22.86
C GLY A 24 6.17 0.74 -22.18
N THR A 25 7.36 0.17 -22.00
CA THR A 25 7.53 -1.13 -21.31
C THR A 25 7.12 -1.06 -19.85
N GLY A 26 7.52 -0.02 -19.14
CA GLY A 26 7.12 0.17 -17.75
C GLY A 26 5.62 0.42 -17.62
N GLN A 27 5.05 1.22 -18.50
CA GLN A 27 3.59 1.46 -18.50
C GLN A 27 2.80 0.18 -18.82
N ALA A 28 3.30 -0.69 -19.71
CA ALA A 28 2.68 -1.98 -19.99
C ALA A 28 2.71 -2.92 -18.77
N LYS A 29 3.81 -2.89 -17.98
CA LYS A 29 3.89 -3.62 -16.71
C LYS A 29 2.86 -3.10 -15.70
N LEU A 30 2.68 -1.77 -15.59
CA LEU A 30 1.66 -1.19 -14.73
C LEU A 30 0.26 -1.63 -15.14
N LYS A 31 -0.06 -1.59 -16.44
CA LYS A 31 -1.35 -2.05 -16.98
C LYS A 31 -1.63 -3.52 -16.71
N ALA A 32 -0.61 -4.38 -16.67
CA ALA A 32 -0.75 -5.81 -16.40
C ALA A 32 -0.80 -6.16 -14.90
N ALA A 33 -0.36 -5.27 -14.02
CA ALA A 33 -0.19 -5.54 -12.59
C ALA A 33 -1.50 -5.57 -11.83
N LYS A 34 -1.53 -6.39 -10.76
CA LYS A 34 -2.64 -6.52 -9.82
C LYS A 34 -2.15 -6.18 -8.41
N VAL A 35 -2.73 -5.15 -7.80
CA VAL A 35 -2.34 -4.65 -6.47
C VAL A 35 -3.53 -4.71 -5.53
N LEU A 36 -3.34 -5.29 -4.34
CA LEU A 36 -4.32 -5.27 -3.26
C LEU A 36 -3.96 -4.23 -2.22
N ILE A 37 -4.89 -3.34 -1.91
CA ILE A 37 -4.77 -2.35 -0.83
C ILE A 37 -5.62 -2.83 0.34
N VAL A 38 -5.02 -3.06 1.49
CA VAL A 38 -5.71 -3.40 2.73
C VAL A 38 -5.79 -2.14 3.59
N GLY A 39 -7.01 -1.64 3.76
CA GLY A 39 -7.32 -0.38 4.44
C GLY A 39 -7.57 0.78 3.46
N ALA A 40 -8.80 1.31 3.46
CA ALA A 40 -9.22 2.48 2.68
C ALA A 40 -9.14 3.78 3.50
N GLY A 41 -8.25 3.81 4.50
CA GLY A 41 -8.06 4.91 5.43
C GLY A 41 -7.10 6.00 4.96
N GLY A 42 -6.39 6.62 5.91
CA GLY A 42 -5.48 7.75 5.63
C GLY A 42 -4.28 7.41 4.76
N LEU A 43 -3.72 6.19 4.88
CA LEU A 43 -2.65 5.68 4.01
C LEU A 43 -3.21 5.16 2.69
N GLY A 44 -4.28 4.37 2.75
CA GLY A 44 -4.91 3.77 1.57
C GLY A 44 -5.49 4.79 0.59
N SER A 45 -5.99 5.93 1.07
CA SER A 45 -6.57 6.98 0.21
C SER A 45 -5.58 7.53 -0.82
N PRO A 46 -4.45 8.13 -0.44
CA PRO A 46 -3.48 8.63 -1.43
C PRO A 46 -2.84 7.50 -2.24
N LEU A 47 -2.59 6.33 -1.62
CA LEU A 47 -2.08 5.17 -2.32
C LEU A 47 -3.02 4.76 -3.47
N ALA A 48 -4.31 4.55 -3.22
CA ALA A 48 -5.30 4.15 -4.21
C ALA A 48 -5.40 5.15 -5.36
N MET A 49 -5.46 6.44 -5.04
CA MET A 49 -5.57 7.50 -6.03
C MET A 49 -4.35 7.56 -6.95
N TYR A 50 -3.13 7.45 -6.42
CA TYR A 50 -1.92 7.48 -7.24
C TYR A 50 -1.71 6.21 -8.05
N LEU A 51 -2.08 5.03 -7.55
CA LEU A 51 -2.03 3.80 -8.33
C LEU A 51 -3.04 3.81 -9.49
N ALA A 52 -4.26 4.31 -9.24
CA ALA A 52 -5.25 4.50 -10.30
C ALA A 52 -4.78 5.52 -11.34
N ALA A 53 -4.26 6.67 -10.92
CA ALA A 53 -3.71 7.69 -11.82
C ALA A 53 -2.55 7.16 -12.66
N ALA A 54 -1.71 6.30 -12.09
CA ALA A 54 -0.58 5.66 -12.77
C ALA A 54 -1.00 4.55 -13.77
N GLY A 55 -2.25 4.08 -13.71
CA GLY A 55 -2.76 3.05 -14.61
C GLY A 55 -2.33 1.64 -14.22
N VAL A 56 -2.30 1.34 -12.91
CA VAL A 56 -2.22 -0.05 -12.43
C VAL A 56 -3.50 -0.77 -12.87
N GLY A 57 -3.37 -1.87 -13.62
CA GLY A 57 -4.48 -2.48 -14.34
C GLY A 57 -5.62 -2.97 -13.45
N THR A 58 -5.30 -3.64 -12.35
CA THR A 58 -6.29 -4.09 -11.36
C THR A 58 -5.91 -3.62 -9.96
N ILE A 59 -6.82 -2.98 -9.27
CA ILE A 59 -6.65 -2.55 -7.88
C ILE A 59 -7.76 -3.15 -7.04
N GLY A 60 -7.40 -4.08 -6.15
CA GLY A 60 -8.28 -4.55 -5.09
C GLY A 60 -8.23 -3.62 -3.89
N ILE A 61 -9.35 -3.36 -3.22
CA ILE A 61 -9.39 -2.61 -1.98
C ILE A 61 -10.25 -3.31 -0.94
N VAL A 62 -9.66 -3.55 0.25
CA VAL A 62 -10.29 -4.25 1.38
C VAL A 62 -10.48 -3.30 2.54
N ASP A 63 -11.68 -3.10 2.99
CA ASP A 63 -12.04 -2.36 4.21
C ASP A 63 -13.49 -2.67 4.57
N ALA A 64 -13.80 -2.90 5.85
CA ALA A 64 -15.15 -3.23 6.31
C ALA A 64 -15.91 -2.00 6.85
N ASP A 65 -15.24 -0.87 6.99
CA ASP A 65 -15.80 0.29 7.69
C ASP A 65 -16.67 1.15 6.78
N THR A 66 -17.57 1.88 7.43
CA THR A 66 -18.27 3.02 6.85
C THR A 66 -17.49 4.32 7.06
N LEU A 67 -17.72 5.28 6.18
CA LEU A 67 -17.09 6.58 6.24
C LEU A 67 -17.76 7.47 7.29
N GLU A 68 -16.97 8.02 8.20
CA GLU A 68 -17.38 8.98 9.21
C GLU A 68 -16.83 10.38 8.90
N LEU A 69 -17.50 11.41 9.41
CA LEU A 69 -17.05 12.80 9.28
C LEU A 69 -15.62 13.00 9.84
N SER A 70 -15.30 12.35 10.96
CA SER A 70 -13.99 12.37 11.62
C SER A 70 -12.86 11.81 10.75
N ASN A 71 -13.18 11.06 9.69
CA ASN A 71 -12.19 10.47 8.79
C ASN A 71 -11.68 11.49 7.74
N LEU A 72 -12.49 12.46 7.36
CA LEU A 72 -12.25 13.35 6.21
C LEU A 72 -10.99 14.21 6.34
N GLN A 73 -10.51 14.47 7.57
CA GLN A 73 -9.29 15.25 7.78
C GLN A 73 -8.01 14.57 7.28
N ARG A 74 -8.06 13.25 6.97
CA ARG A 74 -6.90 12.47 6.49
C ARG A 74 -7.20 11.47 5.36
N GLN A 75 -8.46 11.11 5.14
CA GLN A 75 -8.88 10.10 4.16
C GLN A 75 -9.36 10.77 2.88
N ILE A 76 -8.42 11.31 2.10
CA ILE A 76 -8.68 12.24 0.98
C ILE A 76 -9.35 11.62 -0.25
N ALA A 77 -9.46 10.30 -0.34
CA ALA A 77 -10.27 9.64 -1.38
C ALA A 77 -11.77 9.82 -1.15
N HIS A 78 -12.17 10.28 0.04
CA HIS A 78 -13.56 10.41 0.45
C HIS A 78 -14.00 11.88 0.50
N THR A 79 -15.31 12.11 0.42
CA THR A 79 -15.91 13.45 0.45
C THR A 79 -17.04 13.51 1.47
N THR A 80 -17.41 14.73 1.90
CA THR A 80 -18.53 14.95 2.82
C THR A 80 -19.84 14.35 2.31
N ALA A 81 -20.08 14.40 1.00
CA ALA A 81 -21.30 13.84 0.38
C ALA A 81 -21.40 12.30 0.49
N ARG A 82 -20.30 11.62 0.79
CA ARG A 82 -20.23 10.16 0.90
C ARG A 82 -20.16 9.65 2.33
N VAL A 83 -20.32 10.53 3.34
CA VAL A 83 -20.42 10.11 4.76
C VAL A 83 -21.56 9.11 4.95
N GLY A 84 -21.29 7.98 5.61
CA GLY A 84 -22.21 6.85 5.77
C GLY A 84 -22.10 5.74 4.72
N ALA A 85 -21.42 5.99 3.58
CA ALA A 85 -21.14 4.94 2.59
C ALA A 85 -20.00 4.02 3.05
N LEU A 86 -19.88 2.83 2.48
CA LEU A 86 -18.72 1.97 2.70
C LEU A 86 -17.45 2.64 2.17
N LYS A 87 -16.36 2.57 2.92
CA LYS A 87 -15.09 3.17 2.52
C LYS A 87 -14.57 2.63 1.19
N VAL A 88 -14.74 1.32 0.95
CA VAL A 88 -14.32 0.68 -0.31
C VAL A 88 -15.09 1.20 -1.52
N GLU A 89 -16.41 1.43 -1.39
CA GLU A 89 -17.24 1.99 -2.46
C GLU A 89 -16.84 3.43 -2.76
N SER A 90 -16.65 4.24 -1.71
CA SER A 90 -16.23 5.63 -1.82
C SER A 90 -14.84 5.75 -2.45
N ALA A 91 -13.90 4.87 -2.10
CA ALA A 91 -12.56 4.85 -2.70
C ALA A 91 -12.61 4.39 -4.17
N ALA A 92 -13.41 3.36 -4.50
CA ALA A 92 -13.60 2.89 -5.87
C ALA A 92 -14.16 3.99 -6.76
N GLN A 93 -15.15 4.75 -6.28
CA GLN A 93 -15.67 5.90 -7.01
C GLN A 93 -14.57 6.92 -7.29
N ALA A 94 -13.76 7.30 -6.30
CA ALA A 94 -12.67 8.25 -6.47
C ALA A 94 -11.61 7.76 -7.47
N MET A 95 -11.25 6.47 -7.41
CA MET A 95 -10.33 5.86 -8.37
C MET A 95 -10.87 5.90 -9.80
N ASN A 96 -12.14 5.55 -10.01
CA ASN A 96 -12.78 5.54 -11.31
C ASN A 96 -12.96 6.96 -11.89
N GLU A 97 -13.21 7.97 -11.05
CA GLU A 97 -13.26 9.39 -11.46
C GLU A 97 -11.88 9.88 -11.92
N ILE A 98 -10.77 9.36 -11.33
CA ILE A 98 -9.41 9.67 -11.78
C ILE A 98 -9.08 8.90 -13.06
N ASN A 99 -9.36 7.59 -13.08
CA ASN A 99 -8.99 6.74 -14.21
C ASN A 99 -10.00 5.59 -14.42
N PRO A 100 -10.94 5.76 -15.36
CA PRO A 100 -11.97 4.74 -15.64
C PRO A 100 -11.43 3.49 -16.35
N LEU A 101 -10.14 3.45 -16.71
CA LEU A 101 -9.51 2.31 -17.38
C LEU A 101 -8.97 1.27 -16.39
N VAL A 102 -8.98 1.57 -15.09
CA VAL A 102 -8.53 0.66 -14.03
C VAL A 102 -9.68 -0.24 -13.59
N ASP A 103 -9.41 -1.55 -13.50
CA ASP A 103 -10.35 -2.51 -12.90
C ASP A 103 -10.25 -2.41 -11.37
N VAL A 104 -11.28 -1.82 -10.74
CA VAL A 104 -11.33 -1.64 -9.28
C VAL A 104 -12.23 -2.71 -8.66
N GLN A 105 -11.64 -3.59 -7.85
CA GLN A 105 -12.32 -4.67 -7.14
C GLN A 105 -12.49 -4.31 -5.66
N ILE A 106 -13.73 -4.26 -5.19
CA ILE A 106 -14.03 -3.91 -3.79
C ILE A 106 -14.31 -5.16 -2.96
N PHE A 107 -13.75 -5.17 -1.74
CA PHE A 107 -13.94 -6.22 -0.75
C PHE A 107 -14.39 -5.60 0.57
N PRO A 108 -15.72 -5.46 0.81
CA PRO A 108 -16.26 -4.85 2.02
C PRO A 108 -16.25 -5.84 3.19
N VAL A 109 -15.07 -6.33 3.52
CA VAL A 109 -14.86 -7.35 4.55
C VAL A 109 -13.70 -6.99 5.47
N ARG A 110 -13.78 -7.42 6.73
CA ARG A 110 -12.64 -7.39 7.64
C ARG A 110 -11.68 -8.53 7.27
N LEU A 111 -10.39 -8.20 7.16
CA LEU A 111 -9.38 -9.23 6.93
C LEU A 111 -9.25 -10.12 8.18
N ALA A 112 -9.35 -11.43 7.97
CA ALA A 112 -9.30 -12.46 9.01
C ALA A 112 -8.57 -13.71 8.50
N ALA A 113 -8.25 -14.63 9.41
CA ALA A 113 -7.45 -15.83 9.08
C ALA A 113 -8.10 -16.75 8.05
N ASP A 114 -9.44 -16.76 7.99
CA ASP A 114 -10.24 -17.59 7.07
C ASP A 114 -10.34 -17.01 5.65
N ASN A 115 -10.12 -15.70 5.46
CA ASN A 115 -10.28 -15.04 4.16
C ASN A 115 -9.00 -14.46 3.57
N VAL A 116 -7.98 -14.16 4.39
CA VAL A 116 -6.76 -13.46 3.96
C VAL A 116 -6.07 -14.15 2.79
N ARG A 117 -5.93 -15.47 2.84
CA ARG A 117 -5.23 -16.24 1.81
C ARG A 117 -5.94 -16.15 0.45
N GLY A 118 -7.25 -16.39 0.42
CA GLY A 118 -8.04 -16.33 -0.80
C GLY A 118 -8.03 -14.94 -1.45
N LEU A 119 -7.92 -13.88 -0.64
CA LEU A 119 -7.82 -12.51 -1.15
C LEU A 119 -6.45 -12.24 -1.76
N ILE A 120 -5.36 -12.50 -1.04
CA ILE A 120 -4.01 -12.09 -1.47
C ILE A 120 -3.47 -12.92 -2.65
N GLU A 121 -3.90 -14.17 -2.83
CA GLU A 121 -3.42 -15.05 -3.91
C GLU A 121 -3.73 -14.51 -5.32
N ASN A 122 -4.72 -13.64 -5.45
CA ASN A 122 -5.15 -13.07 -6.73
C ASN A 122 -4.37 -11.80 -7.15
N PHE A 123 -3.45 -11.32 -6.30
CA PHE A 123 -2.72 -10.09 -6.51
C PHE A 123 -1.20 -10.30 -6.46
N ASP A 124 -0.45 -9.47 -7.19
CA ASP A 124 1.01 -9.56 -7.28
C ASP A 124 1.70 -8.87 -6.09
N ILE A 125 1.16 -7.71 -5.71
CA ILE A 125 1.66 -6.86 -4.62
C ILE A 125 0.53 -6.57 -3.64
N ILE A 126 0.85 -6.68 -2.37
CA ILE A 126 -0.06 -6.41 -1.26
C ILE A 126 0.43 -5.17 -0.52
N CYS A 127 -0.46 -4.21 -0.32
CA CYS A 127 -0.17 -2.96 0.37
C CYS A 127 -0.89 -2.93 1.72
N ASP A 128 -0.13 -2.77 2.78
CA ASP A 128 -0.66 -2.58 4.13
C ASP A 128 -0.81 -1.08 4.42
N GLY A 129 -2.06 -0.63 4.46
CA GLY A 129 -2.48 0.70 4.88
C GLY A 129 -3.28 0.69 6.18
N THR A 130 -3.18 -0.39 6.97
CA THR A 130 -3.95 -0.57 8.20
C THR A 130 -3.35 0.19 9.38
N ASP A 131 -4.16 0.42 10.42
CA ASP A 131 -3.78 1.13 11.63
C ASP A 131 -3.80 0.25 12.90
N ASN A 132 -3.94 -1.07 12.71
CA ASN A 132 -3.96 -2.02 13.83
C ASN A 132 -2.95 -3.16 13.64
N PHE A 133 -2.37 -3.60 14.74
CA PHE A 133 -1.31 -4.63 14.71
C PHE A 133 -1.84 -6.01 14.33
N GLU A 134 -3.03 -6.38 14.75
CA GLU A 134 -3.62 -7.69 14.48
C GLU A 134 -3.68 -7.97 12.96
N THR A 135 -4.31 -7.07 12.21
CA THR A 135 -4.42 -7.17 10.75
C THR A 135 -3.03 -7.12 10.09
N ARG A 136 -2.14 -6.27 10.57
CA ARG A 136 -0.79 -6.09 10.02
C ARG A 136 0.04 -7.36 10.14
N PHE A 137 0.05 -8.01 11.30
CA PHE A 137 0.76 -9.26 11.51
C PHE A 137 0.14 -10.42 10.72
N LEU A 138 -1.20 -10.53 10.70
CA LEU A 138 -1.92 -11.51 9.90
C LEU A 138 -1.55 -11.39 8.42
N LEU A 139 -1.61 -10.17 7.88
CA LEU A 139 -1.30 -9.89 6.48
C LEU A 139 0.16 -10.23 6.15
N ALA A 140 1.09 -9.86 7.02
CA ALA A 140 2.52 -10.12 6.83
C ALA A 140 2.83 -11.62 6.78
N ASP A 141 2.27 -12.39 7.71
CA ASP A 141 2.46 -13.84 7.77
C ASP A 141 1.84 -14.53 6.54
N ALA A 142 0.65 -14.09 6.13
CA ALA A 142 -0.03 -14.61 4.94
C ALA A 142 0.76 -14.30 3.65
N CYS A 143 1.35 -13.11 3.53
CA CYS A 143 2.18 -12.75 2.37
C CYS A 143 3.44 -13.62 2.26
N VAL A 144 4.09 -13.97 3.38
CA VAL A 144 5.22 -14.91 3.37
C VAL A 144 4.75 -16.28 2.89
N ALA A 145 3.66 -16.81 3.47
CA ALA A 145 3.12 -18.12 3.13
C ALA A 145 2.67 -18.24 1.67
N ALA A 146 2.13 -17.15 1.10
CA ALA A 146 1.67 -17.10 -0.29
C ALA A 146 2.76 -16.61 -1.28
N SER A 147 3.99 -16.35 -0.82
CA SER A 147 5.07 -15.79 -1.64
C SER A 147 4.66 -14.49 -2.36
N ARG A 148 4.04 -13.57 -1.61
CA ARG A 148 3.62 -12.25 -2.11
C ARG A 148 4.49 -11.13 -1.55
N THR A 149 4.75 -10.13 -2.39
CA THR A 149 5.43 -8.91 -1.96
C THR A 149 4.49 -8.08 -1.09
N LEU A 150 4.94 -7.73 0.12
CA LEU A 150 4.24 -6.84 1.03
C LEU A 150 4.94 -5.48 1.08
N ILE A 151 4.21 -4.40 0.81
CA ILE A 151 4.67 -3.03 1.02
C ILE A 151 3.87 -2.46 2.20
N SER A 152 4.53 -2.31 3.35
CA SER A 152 3.88 -1.91 4.60
C SER A 152 4.28 -0.51 5.01
N ALA A 153 3.26 0.34 5.23
CA ALA A 153 3.40 1.69 5.77
C ALA A 153 2.72 1.79 7.14
N ALA A 154 3.30 2.61 7.99
CA ALA A 154 2.73 2.92 9.30
C ALA A 154 2.90 4.41 9.59
N VAL A 155 1.93 4.99 10.30
CA VAL A 155 2.00 6.37 10.80
C VAL A 155 1.51 6.42 12.24
N LEU A 156 2.14 7.27 13.01
CA LEU A 156 1.70 7.61 14.36
C LEU A 156 2.06 9.06 14.64
N ARG A 157 1.08 9.88 14.99
CA ARG A 157 1.26 11.32 15.26
C ARG A 157 1.93 12.04 14.07
N PHE A 158 3.23 12.29 14.14
CA PHE A 158 4.04 12.98 13.14
C PHE A 158 5.12 12.07 12.53
N GLU A 159 5.12 10.79 12.84
CA GLU A 159 6.11 9.84 12.37
C GLU A 159 5.51 8.88 11.35
N GLY A 160 6.31 8.54 10.34
CA GLY A 160 5.97 7.56 9.31
C GLY A 160 7.06 6.52 9.12
N GLN A 161 6.65 5.31 8.76
CA GLN A 161 7.56 4.21 8.43
C GLN A 161 7.08 3.52 7.16
N LEU A 162 8.02 3.06 6.32
CA LEU A 162 7.72 2.33 5.08
C LEU A 162 8.82 1.32 4.79
N SER A 163 8.43 0.11 4.43
CA SER A 163 9.34 -0.95 3.97
C SER A 163 8.67 -1.89 2.99
N THR A 164 9.49 -2.57 2.19
CA THR A 164 9.09 -3.64 1.29
C THR A 164 9.62 -4.98 1.80
N PHE A 165 8.75 -5.96 1.96
CA PHE A 165 9.07 -7.30 2.42
C PHE A 165 8.76 -8.32 1.32
N LYS A 166 9.80 -8.97 0.80
CA LYS A 166 9.71 -10.00 -0.26
C LYS A 166 10.73 -11.11 -0.07
N PRO A 167 10.70 -11.84 1.07
CA PRO A 167 11.70 -12.87 1.38
C PRO A 167 11.72 -14.02 0.37
N HIS A 168 10.65 -14.20 -0.41
CA HIS A 168 10.57 -15.19 -1.49
C HIS A 168 11.42 -14.82 -2.72
N ALA A 169 11.64 -13.53 -2.97
CA ALA A 169 12.43 -13.03 -4.10
C ALA A 169 13.88 -12.67 -3.72
N ASP A 170 14.12 -12.41 -2.43
CA ASP A 170 15.43 -12.13 -1.85
C ASP A 170 15.67 -13.04 -0.65
N LEU A 171 16.46 -14.10 -0.85
CA LEU A 171 16.75 -15.11 0.18
C LEU A 171 17.45 -14.52 1.43
N ASN A 172 18.08 -13.37 1.31
CA ASN A 172 18.67 -12.63 2.42
C ASN A 172 17.75 -11.51 2.92
N GLY A 173 16.63 -11.28 2.25
CA GLY A 173 15.67 -10.26 2.60
C GLY A 173 14.88 -10.61 3.87
N PRO A 174 14.68 -9.64 4.78
CA PRO A 174 13.86 -9.86 5.96
C PRO A 174 12.37 -9.94 5.59
N CYS A 175 11.59 -10.66 6.38
CA CYS A 175 10.15 -10.48 6.43
C CYS A 175 9.76 -9.46 7.52
N TYR A 176 8.48 -9.14 7.64
CA TYR A 176 7.97 -8.23 8.67
C TYR A 176 8.31 -8.70 10.09
N ARG A 177 8.22 -10.02 10.34
CA ARG A 177 8.57 -10.65 11.65
C ARG A 177 10.06 -10.57 11.99
N CYS A 178 10.95 -10.40 11.03
CA CYS A 178 12.36 -10.15 11.31
C CYS A 178 12.58 -8.78 11.97
N LEU A 179 11.71 -7.81 11.67
CA LEU A 179 11.74 -6.47 12.26
C LEU A 179 10.90 -6.39 13.54
N TYR A 180 9.73 -7.00 13.53
CA TYR A 180 8.76 -7.02 14.63
C TYR A 180 8.39 -8.47 14.95
N PRO A 181 9.14 -9.16 15.83
CA PRO A 181 8.92 -10.59 16.12
C PRO A 181 7.52 -10.88 16.67
N GLU A 182 7.01 -9.98 17.51
CA GLU A 182 5.72 -10.11 18.20
C GLU A 182 4.98 -8.78 18.20
N PRO A 183 3.64 -8.79 18.25
CA PRO A 183 2.87 -7.58 18.46
C PRO A 183 3.24 -6.92 19.79
N PRO A 184 3.21 -5.58 19.88
CA PRO A 184 3.43 -4.90 21.15
C PRO A 184 2.36 -5.33 22.18
N PRO A 185 2.68 -5.36 23.46
CA PRO A 185 1.69 -5.60 24.50
C PRO A 185 0.50 -4.63 24.37
N PRO A 186 -0.73 -5.09 24.67
CA PRO A 186 -1.92 -4.24 24.63
C PRO A 186 -1.72 -2.96 25.45
N GLY A 187 -2.06 -1.80 24.87
CA GLY A 187 -1.95 -0.49 25.52
C GLY A 187 -0.56 0.15 25.50
N LEU A 188 0.50 -0.54 25.03
CA LEU A 188 1.84 0.04 24.95
C LEU A 188 1.96 1.08 23.81
N VAL A 189 1.33 0.80 22.68
CA VAL A 189 1.30 1.71 21.53
C VAL A 189 -0.14 2.15 21.32
N PRO A 190 -0.44 3.46 21.47
CA PRO A 190 -1.79 3.95 21.28
C PRO A 190 -2.19 3.84 19.80
N SER A 191 -3.48 3.63 19.54
CA SER A 191 -4.04 3.70 18.18
C SER A 191 -3.99 5.14 17.63
N CYS A 192 -4.14 5.28 16.31
CA CYS A 192 -4.25 6.60 15.69
C CYS A 192 -5.46 7.41 16.21
N SER A 193 -6.52 6.73 16.65
CA SER A 193 -7.70 7.38 17.24
C SER A 193 -7.42 7.95 18.64
N GLU A 194 -6.51 7.34 19.40
CA GLU A 194 -6.12 7.78 20.75
C GLU A 194 -4.99 8.80 20.71
N ALA A 195 -3.97 8.58 19.89
CA ALA A 195 -2.78 9.44 19.84
C ALA A 195 -2.93 10.65 18.91
N GLY A 196 -3.89 10.61 18.00
CA GLY A 196 -4.02 11.56 16.91
C GLY A 196 -3.01 11.30 15.77
N VAL A 197 -3.29 11.87 14.62
CA VAL A 197 -2.40 11.86 13.45
C VAL A 197 -2.63 13.12 12.63
N LEU A 198 -1.55 13.76 12.18
CA LEU A 198 -1.65 14.85 11.22
C LEU A 198 -1.96 14.27 9.83
N GLY A 199 -3.10 14.68 9.22
CA GLY A 199 -3.57 14.11 7.96
C GLY A 199 -2.56 14.17 6.83
N ALA A 200 -1.79 15.25 6.73
CA ALA A 200 -0.73 15.38 5.71
C ALA A 200 0.36 14.29 5.86
N VAL A 201 0.62 13.80 7.08
CA VAL A 201 1.61 12.73 7.30
C VAL A 201 1.14 11.43 6.66
N THR A 202 -0.14 11.09 6.79
CA THR A 202 -0.70 9.93 6.08
C THR A 202 -0.65 10.12 4.57
N GLY A 203 -0.88 11.35 4.09
CA GLY A 203 -0.78 11.71 2.67
C GLY A 203 0.60 11.45 2.10
N VAL A 204 1.64 11.95 2.75
CA VAL A 204 3.04 11.74 2.33
C VAL A 204 3.40 10.25 2.34
N MET A 205 3.10 9.55 3.44
CA MET A 205 3.47 8.14 3.57
C MET A 205 2.74 7.24 2.56
N GLY A 206 1.44 7.47 2.31
CA GLY A 206 0.70 6.72 1.30
C GLY A 206 1.18 7.02 -0.13
N THR A 207 1.63 8.25 -0.40
CA THR A 207 2.23 8.61 -1.70
C THR A 207 3.62 7.96 -1.87
N LEU A 208 4.43 7.91 -0.82
CA LEU A 208 5.70 7.16 -0.82
C LEU A 208 5.45 5.67 -1.01
N GLN A 209 4.41 5.11 -0.38
CA GLN A 209 4.00 3.73 -0.58
C GLN A 209 3.59 3.47 -2.04
N ALA A 210 2.82 4.36 -2.66
CA ALA A 210 2.48 4.28 -4.09
C ALA A 210 3.73 4.29 -4.97
N THR A 211 4.69 5.18 -4.68
CA THR A 211 5.95 5.25 -5.40
C THR A 211 6.73 3.92 -5.31
N GLU A 212 6.75 3.32 -4.13
CA GLU A 212 7.43 2.04 -3.91
C GLU A 212 6.75 0.89 -4.69
N VAL A 213 5.40 0.87 -4.71
CA VAL A 213 4.62 -0.09 -5.53
C VAL A 213 4.98 0.04 -7.01
N LEU A 214 4.97 1.26 -7.54
CA LEU A 214 5.28 1.51 -8.96
C LEU A 214 6.70 1.06 -9.30
N LYS A 215 7.69 1.32 -8.42
CA LYS A 215 9.07 0.85 -8.59
C LYS A 215 9.17 -0.68 -8.61
N GLU A 216 8.47 -1.35 -7.70
CA GLU A 216 8.45 -2.82 -7.65
C GLU A 216 7.82 -3.43 -8.91
N ILE A 217 6.71 -2.88 -9.42
CA ILE A 217 6.05 -3.36 -10.64
C ILE A 217 6.95 -3.18 -11.85
N ILE A 218 7.50 -1.98 -12.02
CA ILE A 218 8.31 -1.64 -13.19
C ILE A 218 9.68 -2.33 -13.13
N GLY A 219 10.23 -2.51 -11.93
CA GLY A 219 11.57 -3.04 -11.69
C GLY A 219 12.65 -1.98 -11.85
N ILE A 220 12.44 -0.76 -11.33
CA ILE A 220 13.34 0.38 -11.47
C ILE A 220 13.84 0.91 -10.12
N GLY A 221 14.99 1.57 -10.16
CA GLY A 221 15.58 2.21 -8.99
C GLY A 221 15.98 1.23 -7.90
N GLN A 222 16.10 1.73 -6.69
CA GLN A 222 16.36 0.94 -5.48
C GLN A 222 15.10 0.91 -4.62
N THR A 223 14.49 -0.27 -4.48
CA THR A 223 13.30 -0.44 -3.63
C THR A 223 13.69 -0.52 -2.15
N LEU A 224 12.71 -0.46 -1.26
CA LEU A 224 12.91 -0.59 0.19
C LEU A 224 13.01 -2.04 0.67
N SER A 225 13.26 -3.00 -0.21
CA SER A 225 13.59 -4.37 0.21
C SER A 225 14.87 -4.37 1.05
N GLY A 226 14.79 -4.94 2.25
CA GLY A 226 15.89 -4.93 3.22
C GLY A 226 16.21 -3.55 3.81
N ARG A 227 15.30 -2.59 3.72
CA ARG A 227 15.48 -1.23 4.23
C ARG A 227 14.17 -0.70 4.85
N LEU A 228 14.29 0.06 5.92
CA LEU A 228 13.19 0.80 6.54
C LEU A 228 13.39 2.28 6.33
N LEU A 229 12.46 2.94 5.66
CA LEU A 229 12.35 4.39 5.63
C LEU A 229 11.62 4.84 6.89
N ILE A 230 12.19 5.79 7.61
CA ILE A 230 11.60 6.46 8.77
C ILE A 230 11.54 7.95 8.45
N TRP A 231 10.37 8.56 8.63
CA TRP A 231 10.16 9.99 8.46
C TRP A 231 9.67 10.62 9.75
N ASP A 232 10.39 11.65 10.19
CA ASP A 232 9.98 12.57 11.25
C ASP A 232 9.47 13.85 10.59
N ALA A 233 8.16 14.07 10.61
CA ALA A 233 7.54 15.21 9.96
C ALA A 233 7.76 16.52 10.75
N LEU A 234 8.00 16.47 12.07
CA LEU A 234 8.30 17.66 12.85
C LEU A 234 9.68 18.21 12.53
N ALA A 235 10.67 17.33 12.39
CA ALA A 235 12.03 17.70 12.02
C ALA A 235 12.23 17.74 10.49
N MET A 236 11.24 17.30 9.68
CA MET A 236 11.35 17.13 8.22
C MET A 236 12.55 16.27 7.80
N GLN A 237 12.81 15.21 8.57
CA GLN A 237 13.96 14.34 8.35
C GLN A 237 13.54 12.95 7.89
N PHE A 238 14.17 12.50 6.81
CA PHE A 238 14.08 11.12 6.33
C PHE A 238 15.34 10.35 6.71
N ARG A 239 15.18 9.17 7.27
CA ARG A 239 16.27 8.23 7.55
C ARG A 239 15.96 6.88 6.91
N VAL A 240 16.99 6.23 6.36
CA VAL A 240 16.88 4.87 5.84
C VAL A 240 17.80 3.96 6.65
N VAL A 241 17.22 2.95 7.28
CA VAL A 241 17.93 1.96 8.09
C VAL A 241 17.97 0.64 7.33
N ARG A 242 19.11 -0.04 7.32
CA ARG A 242 19.22 -1.39 6.75
C ARG A 242 18.57 -2.39 7.69
N LEU A 243 17.75 -3.26 7.14
CA LEU A 243 17.15 -4.39 7.82
C LEU A 243 17.92 -5.66 7.46
N LYS A 244 18.10 -6.54 8.43
CA LYS A 244 18.69 -7.86 8.22
C LYS A 244 17.63 -8.94 8.49
N ARG A 245 17.73 -10.04 7.75
CA ARG A 245 16.97 -11.25 8.05
C ARG A 245 17.39 -11.79 9.40
N ASP A 246 16.44 -12.11 10.25
CA ASP A 246 16.70 -12.78 11.52
C ASP A 246 16.88 -14.29 11.25
N PRO A 247 18.05 -14.88 11.60
CA PRO A 247 18.29 -16.30 11.40
C PRO A 247 17.40 -17.20 12.27
N HIS A 248 16.72 -16.65 13.26
CA HIS A 248 15.79 -17.36 14.15
C HIS A 248 14.32 -17.01 13.88
N CYS A 249 14.02 -16.30 12.79
CA CYS A 249 12.65 -15.93 12.43
C CYS A 249 11.81 -17.18 12.14
N LYS A 250 10.73 -17.38 12.89
CA LYS A 250 9.84 -18.55 12.77
C LYS A 250 8.94 -18.53 11.53
N VAL A 251 8.90 -17.43 10.78
CA VAL A 251 7.95 -17.23 9.68
C VAL A 251 8.59 -17.34 8.31
N CYS A 252 9.79 -16.81 8.11
CA CYS A 252 10.46 -16.82 6.81
C CYS A 252 11.66 -17.75 6.71
N HIS A 253 11.86 -18.61 7.71
CA HIS A 253 12.86 -19.71 7.70
C HIS A 253 12.21 -21.01 7.35
#